data_9f3fa061ce248718fdb40a21c3ec9ac5
#
_entry.id   9f3fa061ce248718fdb40a21c3ec9ac5
#
_cell.length_a   1.000
_cell.length_b   1.000
_cell.length_c   1.000
_cell.angle_alpha   90.00
_cell.angle_beta   90.00
_cell.angle_gamma   90.00
#
_symmetry.space_group_name_H-M   'P 1'
#
loop_
_entity.id
_entity.type
_entity.pdbx_description
1 polymer ?
#
loop_
_entity_poly.entity_id
_entity_poly.type
_entity_poly.pdbx_seq_one_letter_code
_entity_poly.pdbx_strand_id
1 'polypeptide(L)'
;REAGRKVCVTEMWDAWDLTSDEHKRTLDHPELYDFADVSQNNQRMGQVHWDNFQWARNRVADHPRPLNTVKTYGADGGRFGDNRDGIERWWRHVIGGAASMRFHRPDSGLGLSEPAKASIRAARKLESLIKLWDVQPANRLLSDREENEAYVAADPGRAYAMYFTNGGSVGLDLKDAPGTFEIRWIDIATGEWGKKETIEGGKVVTIEAPAQGHWAAAIVKAGE
;
A
#
# COMPACT_ATOMS: atom_id res chain seq x y z
N ARG A 1 -21.06 14.21 -21.10
CA ARG A 1 -22.40 13.91 -20.51
C ARG A 1 -23.51 13.94 -21.57
N GLU A 2 -23.26 14.54 -22.72
CA GLU A 2 -24.25 14.64 -23.82
C GLU A 2 -24.60 13.29 -24.47
N ALA A 3 -23.77 12.26 -24.32
CA ALA A 3 -24.00 10.94 -24.92
C ALA A 3 -24.87 9.99 -24.07
N GLY A 4 -25.52 10.47 -23.00
CA GLY A 4 -26.36 9.66 -22.10
C GLY A 4 -25.61 8.60 -21.29
N ARG A 5 -24.26 8.63 -21.27
CA ARG A 5 -23.41 7.72 -20.50
C ARG A 5 -22.63 8.50 -19.44
N LYS A 6 -22.55 7.93 -18.22
CA LYS A 6 -21.65 8.46 -17.20
C LYS A 6 -20.22 8.08 -17.58
N VAL A 7 -19.37 9.08 -17.80
CA VAL A 7 -17.93 8.93 -17.95
C VAL A 7 -17.28 9.36 -16.64
N CYS A 8 -16.51 8.48 -16.05
CA CYS A 8 -15.74 8.81 -14.85
C CYS A 8 -14.54 9.69 -15.22
N VAL A 9 -14.34 10.76 -14.46
CA VAL A 9 -13.35 11.81 -14.72
C VAL A 9 -12.35 11.87 -13.59
N THR A 10 -11.07 12.00 -13.93
CA THR A 10 -9.98 12.35 -13.03
C THR A 10 -9.08 13.37 -13.68
N GLU A 11 -8.40 14.18 -12.88
CA GLU A 11 -7.21 14.89 -13.34
C GLU A 11 -6.01 13.97 -13.34
N MET A 12 -4.99 14.30 -14.07
CA MET A 12 -3.66 13.78 -13.90
C MET A 12 -2.80 14.91 -13.34
N TRP A 13 -2.55 14.83 -12.03
CA TRP A 13 -1.73 15.83 -11.35
C TRP A 13 -0.29 15.78 -11.84
N ASP A 14 0.29 16.88 -12.27
CA ASP A 14 1.62 16.95 -12.87
C ASP A 14 2.70 17.54 -11.95
N ALA A 15 2.33 18.03 -10.77
CA ALA A 15 3.27 18.47 -9.74
C ALA A 15 3.65 17.32 -8.80
N TRP A 16 4.84 17.41 -8.25
CA TRP A 16 5.41 16.37 -7.36
C TRP A 16 4.90 16.48 -5.90
N ASP A 17 4.32 17.60 -5.51
CA ASP A 17 3.82 17.84 -4.16
C ASP A 17 2.32 17.59 -4.07
N LEU A 18 1.94 16.46 -3.46
CA LEU A 18 0.53 16.14 -3.21
C LEU A 18 -0.15 17.13 -2.26
N THR A 19 0.60 17.84 -1.44
CA THR A 19 0.06 18.77 -0.45
C THR A 19 -0.04 20.21 -0.95
N SER A 20 0.32 20.46 -2.21
CA SER A 20 0.24 21.79 -2.83
C SER A 20 -1.19 22.33 -2.89
N ASP A 21 -1.33 23.64 -2.93
CA ASP A 21 -2.65 24.29 -3.00
C ASP A 21 -3.38 24.00 -4.32
N GLU A 22 -2.63 23.77 -5.39
CA GLU A 22 -3.19 23.36 -6.68
C GLU A 22 -3.85 21.99 -6.57
N HIS A 23 -3.17 21.02 -5.95
CA HIS A 23 -3.75 19.68 -5.77
C HIS A 23 -4.89 19.68 -4.76
N LYS A 24 -4.82 20.45 -3.69
CA LYS A 24 -5.95 20.65 -2.77
C LYS A 24 -7.19 21.09 -3.51
N ARG A 25 -7.08 22.03 -4.46
CA ARG A 25 -8.21 22.49 -5.26
C ARG A 25 -8.87 21.36 -6.05
N THR A 26 -8.12 20.41 -6.61
CA THR A 26 -8.70 19.26 -7.30
C THR A 26 -9.30 18.25 -6.33
N LEU A 27 -8.64 18.00 -5.19
CA LEU A 27 -9.15 17.11 -4.15
C LEU A 27 -10.45 17.63 -3.50
N ASP A 28 -10.64 18.93 -3.44
CA ASP A 28 -11.79 19.58 -2.80
C ASP A 28 -13.04 19.66 -3.71
N HIS A 29 -12.96 19.16 -4.95
CA HIS A 29 -14.05 19.20 -5.93
C HIS A 29 -14.56 17.80 -6.32
N PRO A 30 -15.20 17.06 -5.38
CA PRO A 30 -15.74 15.72 -5.65
C PRO A 30 -16.86 15.73 -6.71
N GLU A 31 -17.52 16.88 -6.92
CA GLU A 31 -18.55 17.04 -7.95
C GLU A 31 -17.98 17.07 -9.38
N LEU A 32 -16.67 17.35 -9.53
CA LEU A 32 -15.98 17.41 -10.81
C LEU A 32 -15.20 16.12 -11.10
N TYR A 33 -14.65 15.48 -10.07
CA TYR A 33 -13.72 14.37 -10.22
C TYR A 33 -14.24 13.10 -9.53
N ASP A 34 -14.43 12.04 -10.30
CA ASP A 34 -14.85 10.73 -9.80
C ASP A 34 -13.68 9.95 -9.14
N PHE A 35 -12.43 10.31 -9.41
CA PHE A 35 -11.19 9.75 -8.85
C PHE A 35 -10.27 10.88 -8.41
N ALA A 36 -9.29 10.54 -7.54
CA ALA A 36 -8.17 11.40 -7.22
C ALA A 36 -6.85 10.75 -7.64
N ASP A 37 -6.04 11.46 -8.43
CA ASP A 37 -4.70 11.01 -8.81
C ASP A 37 -3.68 11.37 -7.73
N VAL A 38 -2.93 10.39 -7.27
CA VAL A 38 -1.87 10.54 -6.26
C VAL A 38 -0.48 10.16 -6.80
N SER A 39 -0.36 10.06 -8.14
CA SER A 39 0.84 9.55 -8.81
C SER A 39 2.09 10.38 -8.55
N GLN A 40 1.96 11.70 -8.46
CA GLN A 40 3.11 12.60 -8.38
C GLN A 40 3.87 12.51 -7.05
N ASN A 41 3.26 11.90 -6.02
CA ASN A 41 3.97 11.57 -4.79
C ASN A 41 5.11 10.57 -5.00
N ASN A 42 5.20 9.94 -6.17
CA ASN A 42 6.30 9.03 -6.54
C ASN A 42 7.69 9.71 -6.58
N GLN A 43 7.77 11.03 -6.54
CA GLN A 43 9.05 11.74 -6.35
C GLN A 43 9.52 11.73 -4.88
N ARG A 44 8.68 11.33 -3.95
CA ARG A 44 9.01 11.14 -2.54
C ARG A 44 9.38 9.68 -2.27
N MET A 45 10.10 9.46 -1.19
CA MET A 45 10.60 8.14 -0.78
C MET A 45 10.25 7.88 0.68
N GLY A 46 10.37 6.64 1.11
CA GLY A 46 10.24 6.23 2.50
C GLY A 46 8.92 6.66 3.15
N GLN A 47 9.01 7.06 4.40
CA GLN A 47 7.86 7.44 5.21
C GLN A 47 7.10 8.65 4.62
N VAL A 48 7.82 9.64 4.06
CA VAL A 48 7.19 10.84 3.47
C VAL A 48 6.23 10.47 2.34
N HIS A 49 6.56 9.44 1.52
CA HIS A 49 5.66 8.95 0.49
C HIS A 49 4.36 8.40 1.07
N TRP A 50 4.45 7.62 2.15
CA TRP A 50 3.27 7.12 2.86
C TRP A 50 2.45 8.25 3.48
N ASP A 51 3.08 9.16 4.19
CA ASP A 51 2.41 10.24 4.91
C ASP A 51 1.64 11.16 3.96
N ASN A 52 2.25 11.54 2.83
CA ASN A 52 1.60 12.35 1.79
C ASN A 52 0.40 11.60 1.17
N PHE A 53 0.54 10.29 0.96
CA PHE A 53 -0.59 9.50 0.46
C PHE A 53 -1.73 9.43 1.48
N GLN A 54 -1.43 9.19 2.77
CA GLN A 54 -2.45 9.20 3.82
C GLN A 54 -3.06 10.61 4.00
N TRP A 55 -2.28 11.67 3.83
CA TRP A 55 -2.81 13.03 3.82
C TRP A 55 -3.86 13.22 2.71
N ALA A 56 -3.56 12.82 1.48
CA ALA A 56 -4.51 12.92 0.36
C ALA A 56 -5.78 12.07 0.62
N ARG A 57 -5.60 10.85 1.16
CA ARG A 57 -6.70 9.96 1.56
C ARG A 57 -7.62 10.61 2.59
N ASN A 58 -7.03 11.20 3.64
CA ASN A 58 -7.78 11.88 4.69
C ASN A 58 -8.50 13.12 4.16
N ARG A 59 -7.91 13.84 3.20
CA ARG A 59 -8.53 15.03 2.62
C ARG A 59 -9.80 14.72 1.83
N VAL A 60 -9.91 13.54 1.24
CA VAL A 60 -11.12 13.13 0.50
C VAL A 60 -12.09 12.31 1.36
N ALA A 61 -11.85 12.19 2.66
CA ALA A 61 -12.60 11.27 3.53
C ALA A 61 -14.09 11.64 3.67
N ASP A 62 -14.43 12.93 3.65
CA ASP A 62 -15.82 13.40 3.74
C ASP A 62 -16.62 13.13 2.45
N HIS A 63 -15.93 13.01 1.32
CA HIS A 63 -16.48 12.64 0.02
C HIS A 63 -15.60 11.56 -0.61
N PRO A 64 -15.65 10.31 -0.11
CA PRO A 64 -14.75 9.26 -0.52
C PRO A 64 -14.84 8.95 -2.01
N ARG A 65 -13.69 8.83 -2.64
CA ARG A 65 -13.56 8.38 -4.02
C ARG A 65 -12.26 7.63 -4.25
N PRO A 66 -12.16 6.80 -5.29
CA PRO A 66 -10.96 6.01 -5.54
C PRO A 66 -9.71 6.88 -5.67
N LEU A 67 -8.63 6.49 -4.98
CA LEU A 67 -7.31 7.07 -5.12
C LEU A 67 -6.51 6.22 -6.10
N ASN A 68 -6.01 6.84 -7.16
CA ASN A 68 -5.32 6.15 -8.24
C ASN A 68 -3.86 6.55 -8.33
N THR A 69 -2.99 5.59 -8.57
CA THR A 69 -1.61 5.82 -8.99
C THR A 69 -1.42 5.30 -10.40
N VAL A 70 -1.49 6.17 -11.38
CA VAL A 70 -1.31 5.79 -12.80
C VAL A 70 0.16 5.72 -13.21
N LYS A 71 1.08 6.19 -12.37
CA LYS A 71 2.52 6.25 -12.64
C LYS A 71 3.31 6.00 -11.36
N THR A 72 3.66 4.76 -11.05
CA THR A 72 4.64 4.46 -10.01
C THR A 72 6.02 4.48 -10.63
N TYR A 73 6.78 5.55 -10.37
CA TYR A 73 8.14 5.74 -10.82
C TYR A 73 9.15 4.92 -10.01
N GLY A 74 10.39 4.89 -10.47
CA GLY A 74 11.51 4.13 -9.93
C GLY A 74 12.09 3.22 -11.00
N ALA A 75 13.23 2.61 -10.73
CA ALA A 75 13.94 1.69 -11.65
C ALA A 75 14.71 2.34 -12.79
N ASP A 76 14.81 3.66 -12.83
CA ASP A 76 15.65 4.37 -13.81
C ASP A 76 17.05 4.71 -13.27
N GLY A 77 17.27 4.49 -11.96
CA GLY A 77 18.54 4.80 -11.29
C GLY A 77 18.87 6.30 -11.18
N GLY A 78 17.92 7.15 -11.57
CA GLY A 78 18.09 8.60 -11.59
C GLY A 78 17.14 9.32 -10.62
N ARG A 79 16.48 10.37 -11.12
CA ARG A 79 15.60 11.25 -10.35
C ARG A 79 14.48 10.53 -9.58
N PHE A 80 14.00 9.42 -10.10
CA PHE A 80 12.88 8.68 -9.54
C PHE A 80 13.29 7.43 -8.76
N GLY A 81 14.59 7.23 -8.53
CA GLY A 81 15.13 6.12 -7.78
C GLY A 81 15.32 4.84 -8.58
N ASP A 82 15.66 3.77 -7.88
CA ASP A 82 15.96 2.46 -8.44
C ASP A 82 14.75 1.48 -8.38
N ASN A 83 15.00 0.21 -8.68
CA ASN A 83 14.00 -0.86 -8.63
C ASN A 83 13.37 -1.00 -7.24
N ARG A 84 14.17 -0.85 -6.19
CA ARG A 84 13.71 -0.92 -4.81
C ARG A 84 12.70 0.20 -4.52
N ASP A 85 13.03 1.44 -4.90
CA ASP A 85 12.14 2.58 -4.69
C ASP A 85 10.80 2.41 -5.41
N GLY A 86 10.82 1.88 -6.63
CA GLY A 86 9.61 1.60 -7.40
C GLY A 86 8.72 0.54 -6.74
N ILE A 87 9.32 -0.54 -6.23
CA ILE A 87 8.60 -1.60 -5.50
C ILE A 87 8.04 -1.07 -4.20
N GLU A 88 8.83 -0.33 -3.41
CA GLU A 88 8.41 0.21 -2.13
C GLU A 88 7.24 1.19 -2.27
N ARG A 89 7.28 2.12 -3.25
CA ARG A 89 6.19 3.05 -3.54
C ARG A 89 4.91 2.31 -3.90
N TRP A 90 5.01 1.31 -4.75
CA TRP A 90 3.87 0.52 -5.19
C TRP A 90 3.23 -0.21 -4.02
N TRP A 91 4.02 -0.87 -3.15
CA TRP A 91 3.52 -1.58 -2.00
C TRP A 91 2.97 -0.66 -0.90
N ARG A 92 3.55 0.53 -0.70
CA ARG A 92 2.94 1.54 0.17
C ARG A 92 1.55 1.97 -0.32
N HIS A 93 1.33 2.03 -1.62
CA HIS A 93 0.00 2.28 -2.17
C HIS A 93 -0.95 1.09 -1.95
N VAL A 94 -0.49 -0.16 -2.12
CA VAL A 94 -1.30 -1.37 -1.85
C VAL A 94 -1.81 -1.36 -0.41
N ILE A 95 -0.91 -1.24 0.55
CA ILE A 95 -1.27 -1.24 1.98
C ILE A 95 -1.94 0.07 2.41
N GLY A 96 -1.62 1.16 1.74
CA GLY A 96 -2.16 2.49 2.02
C GLY A 96 -3.61 2.71 1.57
N GLY A 97 -4.21 1.75 0.87
CA GLY A 97 -5.61 1.82 0.46
C GLY A 97 -5.84 2.51 -0.90
N ALA A 98 -4.88 2.45 -1.83
CA ALA A 98 -5.10 2.88 -3.20
C ALA A 98 -6.07 1.92 -3.91
N ALA A 99 -7.01 2.49 -4.67
CA ALA A 99 -7.95 1.72 -5.48
C ALA A 99 -7.30 1.12 -6.72
N SER A 100 -6.28 1.78 -7.28
CA SER A 100 -5.48 1.25 -8.38
C SER A 100 -4.06 1.80 -8.34
N MET A 101 -3.10 0.98 -8.77
CA MET A 101 -1.71 1.36 -8.90
C MET A 101 -1.08 0.66 -10.10
N ARG A 102 -0.24 1.39 -10.83
CA ARG A 102 0.45 0.88 -12.02
C ARG A 102 1.92 1.25 -12.01
N PHE A 103 2.79 0.27 -12.25
CA PHE A 103 4.19 0.56 -12.55
C PHE A 103 4.30 1.37 -13.84
N HIS A 104 5.12 2.42 -13.80
CA HIS A 104 5.35 3.24 -14.97
C HIS A 104 6.20 2.48 -16.01
N ARG A 105 6.20 2.98 -17.25
CA ARG A 105 6.95 2.41 -18.37
C ARG A 105 8.45 2.30 -18.07
N PRO A 106 9.22 1.44 -18.79
CA PRO A 106 10.60 1.10 -18.43
C PRO A 106 11.63 2.25 -18.48
N ASP A 107 11.31 3.37 -19.10
CA ASP A 107 12.19 4.54 -19.18
C ASP A 107 12.23 5.37 -17.87
N SER A 108 11.31 5.16 -16.97
CA SER A 108 11.24 5.83 -15.67
C SER A 108 10.52 5.01 -14.58
N GLY A 109 10.33 3.70 -14.81
CA GLY A 109 9.68 2.78 -13.88
C GLY A 109 9.96 1.33 -14.26
N LEU A 110 9.39 0.39 -13.49
CA LEU A 110 9.60 -1.04 -13.69
C LEU A 110 8.88 -1.61 -14.91
N GLY A 111 7.91 -0.90 -15.49
CA GLY A 111 7.09 -1.43 -16.57
C GLY A 111 6.40 -2.75 -16.20
N LEU A 112 6.58 -3.78 -17.04
CA LEU A 112 6.20 -5.17 -16.79
C LEU A 112 7.42 -6.10 -16.69
N SER A 113 8.49 -5.60 -16.06
CA SER A 113 9.69 -6.39 -15.74
C SER A 113 9.36 -7.54 -14.79
N GLU A 114 10.28 -8.49 -14.62
CA GLU A 114 10.06 -9.62 -13.70
C GLU A 114 9.82 -9.16 -12.23
N PRO A 115 10.53 -8.15 -11.69
CA PRO A 115 10.19 -7.61 -10.37
C PRO A 115 8.78 -7.02 -10.28
N ALA A 116 8.31 -6.33 -11.32
CA ALA A 116 6.94 -5.81 -11.37
C ALA A 116 5.90 -6.94 -11.39
N LYS A 117 6.12 -7.96 -12.23
CA LYS A 117 5.24 -9.14 -12.31
C LYS A 117 5.23 -9.92 -10.99
N ALA A 118 6.40 -10.07 -10.32
CA ALA A 118 6.50 -10.70 -9.01
C ALA A 118 5.68 -9.93 -7.97
N SER A 119 5.81 -8.60 -7.91
CA SER A 119 5.01 -7.74 -7.03
C SER A 119 3.51 -7.91 -7.28
N ILE A 120 3.07 -7.95 -8.53
CA ILE A 120 1.66 -8.14 -8.88
C ILE A 120 1.18 -9.54 -8.44
N ARG A 121 1.97 -10.60 -8.66
CA ARG A 121 1.66 -11.95 -8.17
C ARG A 121 1.55 -12.00 -6.65
N ALA A 122 2.48 -11.35 -5.94
CA ALA A 122 2.47 -11.26 -4.48
C ALA A 122 1.20 -10.56 -3.96
N ALA A 123 0.83 -9.43 -4.57
CA ALA A 123 -0.40 -8.71 -4.18
C ALA A 123 -1.67 -9.54 -4.45
N ARG A 124 -1.72 -10.30 -5.56
CA ARG A 124 -2.85 -11.21 -5.83
C ARG A 124 -2.92 -12.34 -4.81
N LYS A 125 -1.79 -12.86 -4.34
CA LYS A 125 -1.75 -13.82 -3.24
C LYS A 125 -2.25 -13.21 -1.93
N LEU A 126 -1.83 -11.99 -1.60
CA LEU A 126 -2.33 -11.25 -0.44
C LEU A 126 -3.86 -11.06 -0.54
N GLU A 127 -4.35 -10.59 -1.67
CA GLU A 127 -5.78 -10.37 -1.95
C GLU A 127 -6.62 -11.66 -1.86
N SER A 128 -6.03 -12.82 -2.17
CA SER A 128 -6.72 -14.11 -2.05
C SER A 128 -7.03 -14.53 -0.61
N LEU A 129 -6.34 -13.93 0.37
CA LEU A 129 -6.53 -14.17 1.80
C LEU A 129 -7.22 -13.01 2.50
N ILE A 130 -6.98 -11.78 2.05
CA ILE A 130 -7.53 -10.56 2.66
C ILE A 130 -8.09 -9.68 1.55
N LYS A 131 -9.38 -9.41 1.60
CA LYS A 131 -9.99 -8.43 0.70
C LYS A 131 -9.46 -7.04 1.03
N LEU A 132 -8.58 -6.51 0.18
CA LEU A 132 -7.86 -5.26 0.45
C LEU A 132 -8.79 -4.04 0.59
N TRP A 133 -10.01 -4.10 0.09
CA TRP A 133 -11.03 -3.06 0.27
C TRP A 133 -11.77 -3.12 1.61
N ASP A 134 -11.63 -4.23 2.36
CA ASP A 134 -12.24 -4.39 3.69
C ASP A 134 -11.30 -3.93 4.82
N VAL A 135 -10.01 -3.71 4.52
CA VAL A 135 -9.01 -3.26 5.48
C VAL A 135 -8.67 -1.78 5.31
N GLN A 136 -8.25 -1.13 6.40
CA GLN A 136 -7.89 0.29 6.41
C GLN A 136 -6.46 0.48 6.91
N PRO A 137 -5.69 1.47 6.38
CA PRO A 137 -4.36 1.80 6.90
C PRO A 137 -4.37 2.01 8.41
N ALA A 138 -3.51 1.30 9.12
CA ALA A 138 -3.56 1.16 10.57
C ALA A 138 -2.18 1.12 11.24
N ASN A 139 -1.19 1.89 10.75
CA ASN A 139 0.16 1.91 11.32
C ASN A 139 0.19 2.25 12.82
N ARG A 140 -0.88 2.85 13.36
CA ARG A 140 -1.04 3.05 14.81
C ARG A 140 -1.04 1.75 15.63
N LEU A 141 -1.26 0.60 14.98
CA LEU A 141 -1.19 -0.72 15.61
C LEU A 141 0.23 -1.26 15.69
N LEU A 142 1.21 -0.57 15.09
CA LEU A 142 2.61 -0.98 15.12
C LEU A 142 3.37 -0.28 16.24
N SER A 143 4.17 -1.04 16.98
CA SER A 143 5.17 -0.56 17.93
C SER A 143 6.56 -1.08 17.55
N ASP A 144 7.60 -0.52 18.18
CA ASP A 144 9.00 -0.91 17.95
C ASP A 144 9.36 -0.92 16.46
N ARG A 145 8.83 0.06 15.74
CA ARG A 145 8.94 0.22 14.30
C ARG A 145 9.88 1.35 13.96
N GLU A 146 10.92 1.06 13.19
CA GLU A 146 11.76 2.08 12.57
C GLU A 146 11.02 2.79 11.41
N GLU A 147 11.50 3.99 11.07
CA GLU A 147 10.95 4.74 9.95
C GLU A 147 11.06 3.93 8.64
N ASN A 148 9.97 3.84 7.90
CA ASN A 148 9.88 3.06 6.64
C ASN A 148 10.11 1.54 6.78
N GLU A 149 10.12 0.95 7.96
CA GLU A 149 10.38 -0.48 8.15
C GLU A 149 9.19 -1.34 7.72
N ALA A 150 8.01 -1.07 8.29
CA ALA A 150 6.80 -1.84 7.99
C ALA A 150 5.55 -0.98 7.92
N TYR A 151 4.54 -1.45 7.24
CA TYR A 151 3.23 -0.82 7.10
C TYR A 151 2.13 -1.86 7.29
N VAL A 152 0.97 -1.45 7.84
CA VAL A 152 -0.17 -2.34 8.05
C VAL A 152 -1.47 -1.67 7.63
N ALA A 153 -2.34 -2.47 6.99
CA ALA A 153 -3.76 -2.21 6.86
C ALA A 153 -4.53 -3.31 7.60
N ALA A 154 -5.61 -2.96 8.28
CA ALA A 154 -6.32 -3.89 9.15
C ALA A 154 -7.85 -3.74 9.08
N ASP A 155 -8.54 -4.87 9.25
CA ASP A 155 -9.85 -5.03 9.84
C ASP A 155 -9.62 -5.60 11.25
N PRO A 156 -9.55 -4.74 12.29
CA PRO A 156 -9.08 -5.15 13.61
C PRO A 156 -9.88 -6.32 14.19
N GLY A 157 -9.17 -7.33 14.66
CA GLY A 157 -9.76 -8.56 15.19
C GLY A 157 -10.02 -9.64 14.14
N ARG A 158 -9.91 -9.34 12.84
CA ARG A 158 -10.17 -10.29 11.74
C ARG A 158 -8.98 -10.47 10.81
N ALA A 159 -8.44 -9.37 10.25
CA ALA A 159 -7.41 -9.45 9.22
C ALA A 159 -6.43 -8.28 9.27
N TYR A 160 -5.15 -8.57 9.01
CA TYR A 160 -4.08 -7.57 8.96
C TYR A 160 -3.19 -7.88 7.75
N ALA A 161 -3.14 -6.95 6.81
CA ALA A 161 -2.23 -7.00 5.66
C ALA A 161 -0.99 -6.17 5.98
N MET A 162 0.18 -6.79 6.02
CA MET A 162 1.44 -6.10 6.34
C MET A 162 2.40 -6.11 5.17
N TYR A 163 3.24 -5.09 5.12
CA TYR A 163 4.36 -4.97 4.19
C TYR A 163 5.62 -4.55 4.93
N PHE A 164 6.71 -5.28 4.73
CA PHE A 164 8.06 -4.98 5.23
C PHE A 164 8.95 -4.57 4.06
N THR A 165 9.65 -3.45 4.22
CA THR A 165 10.48 -2.88 3.14
C THR A 165 11.81 -3.58 2.97
N ASN A 166 12.38 -4.10 4.05
CA ASN A 166 13.67 -4.80 4.02
C ASN A 166 13.84 -5.81 5.17
N GLY A 167 12.85 -6.66 5.39
CA GLY A 167 12.86 -7.51 6.57
C GLY A 167 12.63 -6.70 7.84
N GLY A 168 13.13 -7.19 8.98
CA GLY A 168 12.97 -6.55 10.28
C GLY A 168 11.86 -7.15 11.13
N SER A 169 11.56 -6.51 12.25
CA SER A 169 10.54 -6.97 13.20
C SER A 169 9.84 -5.79 13.87
N VAL A 170 8.52 -5.90 14.03
CA VAL A 170 7.70 -4.88 14.68
C VAL A 170 6.71 -5.52 15.65
N GLY A 171 6.29 -4.78 16.67
CA GLY A 171 5.14 -5.16 17.48
C GLY A 171 3.83 -4.88 16.74
N LEU A 172 2.92 -5.86 16.71
CA LEU A 172 1.55 -5.69 16.24
C LEU A 172 0.60 -5.74 17.44
N ASP A 173 -0.14 -4.66 17.66
CA ASP A 173 -1.11 -4.59 18.76
C ASP A 173 -2.37 -5.39 18.43
N LEU A 174 -2.50 -6.55 19.10
CA LEU A 174 -3.66 -7.43 19.07
C LEU A 174 -4.36 -7.52 20.44
N LYS A 175 -4.17 -6.53 21.34
CA LYS A 175 -4.73 -6.59 22.72
C LYS A 175 -6.24 -6.80 22.73
N ASP A 176 -6.96 -6.12 21.83
CA ASP A 176 -8.42 -6.21 21.72
C ASP A 176 -8.88 -7.30 20.73
N ALA A 177 -7.96 -8.15 20.28
CA ALA A 177 -8.19 -9.21 19.29
C ALA A 177 -7.73 -10.57 19.83
N PRO A 178 -8.46 -11.17 20.80
CA PRO A 178 -8.11 -12.47 21.36
C PRO A 178 -8.33 -13.61 20.36
N GLY A 179 -7.59 -14.72 20.57
CA GLY A 179 -7.66 -15.94 19.79
C GLY A 179 -6.48 -16.12 18.85
N THR A 180 -6.51 -17.19 18.10
CA THR A 180 -5.40 -17.59 17.21
C THR A 180 -5.51 -16.92 15.86
N PHE A 181 -4.40 -16.46 15.32
CA PHE A 181 -4.27 -15.94 13.95
C PHE A 181 -3.26 -16.76 13.17
N GLU A 182 -3.53 -16.95 11.88
CA GLU A 182 -2.61 -17.54 10.92
C GLU A 182 -1.86 -16.44 10.18
N ILE A 183 -0.53 -16.54 10.12
CA ILE A 183 0.32 -15.68 9.27
C ILE A 183 0.69 -16.47 8.03
N ARG A 184 0.48 -15.86 6.86
CA ARG A 184 0.98 -16.37 5.60
C ARG A 184 1.90 -15.35 4.97
N TRP A 185 3.18 -15.66 4.92
CA TRP A 185 4.19 -14.82 4.30
C TRP A 185 4.19 -14.95 2.77
N ILE A 186 4.58 -13.88 2.10
CA ILE A 186 4.70 -13.80 0.65
C ILE A 186 6.02 -13.09 0.33
N ASP A 187 6.90 -13.76 -0.39
CA ASP A 187 8.12 -13.16 -0.92
C ASP A 187 7.78 -12.27 -2.12
N ILE A 188 7.98 -10.97 -1.99
CA ILE A 188 7.65 -10.01 -3.05
C ILE A 188 8.63 -10.11 -4.23
N ALA A 189 9.87 -10.47 -3.98
CA ALA A 189 10.89 -10.56 -5.03
C ALA A 189 10.59 -11.68 -6.05
N THR A 190 9.99 -12.78 -5.57
CA THR A 190 9.61 -13.93 -6.41
C THR A 190 8.12 -13.98 -6.72
N GLY A 191 7.31 -13.36 -5.88
CA GLY A 191 5.85 -13.49 -5.90
C GLY A 191 5.38 -14.84 -5.37
N GLU A 192 6.19 -15.59 -4.60
CA GLU A 192 5.87 -16.92 -4.11
C GLU A 192 5.45 -16.91 -2.63
N TRP A 193 4.73 -17.96 -2.22
CA TRP A 193 4.39 -18.15 -0.82
C TRP A 193 5.64 -18.43 0.01
N GLY A 194 5.78 -17.73 1.14
CA GLY A 194 6.75 -18.01 2.19
C GLY A 194 6.20 -18.99 3.25
N LYS A 195 6.78 -18.91 4.46
CA LYS A 195 6.36 -19.74 5.60
C LYS A 195 4.92 -19.43 6.04
N LYS A 196 4.33 -20.41 6.74
CA LYS A 196 3.08 -20.28 7.48
C LYS A 196 3.38 -20.43 8.97
N GLU A 197 2.77 -19.58 9.78
CA GLU A 197 2.92 -19.56 11.24
C GLU A 197 1.59 -19.27 11.91
N THR A 198 1.53 -19.48 13.21
CA THR A 198 0.38 -19.09 14.04
C THR A 198 0.85 -18.22 15.19
N ILE A 199 0.01 -17.26 15.57
CA ILE A 199 0.23 -16.38 16.72
C ILE A 199 -1.03 -16.30 17.57
N GLU A 200 -0.85 -15.99 18.86
CA GLU A 200 -1.96 -15.76 19.79
C GLU A 200 -2.16 -14.26 20.01
N GLY A 201 -3.37 -13.78 19.76
CA GLY A 201 -3.82 -12.42 20.04
C GLY A 201 -4.04 -12.16 21.53
N GLY A 202 -4.73 -11.06 21.86
CA GLY A 202 -4.95 -10.61 23.25
C GLY A 202 -3.74 -9.89 23.85
N LYS A 203 -2.71 -9.58 23.06
CA LYS A 203 -1.47 -8.91 23.47
C LYS A 203 -0.79 -8.21 22.28
N VAL A 204 0.28 -7.47 22.53
CA VAL A 204 1.21 -7.10 21.46
C VAL A 204 2.04 -8.32 21.08
N VAL A 205 2.13 -8.59 19.79
CA VAL A 205 2.86 -9.74 19.23
C VAL A 205 3.97 -9.24 18.31
N THR A 206 5.17 -9.74 18.48
CA THR A 206 6.27 -9.46 17.55
C THR A 206 6.04 -10.19 16.24
N ILE A 207 6.03 -9.46 15.14
CA ILE A 207 5.96 -9.98 13.77
C ILE A 207 7.33 -9.77 13.15
N GLU A 208 8.01 -10.87 12.82
CA GLU A 208 9.36 -10.86 12.26
C GLU A 208 9.34 -11.40 10.83
N ALA A 209 9.81 -10.58 9.88
CA ALA A 209 9.91 -10.99 8.49
C ALA A 209 10.91 -12.15 8.32
N PRO A 210 10.67 -13.11 7.38
CA PRO A 210 11.47 -14.31 7.25
C PRO A 210 12.96 -14.10 6.95
N ALA A 211 13.28 -12.98 6.28
CA ALA A 211 14.63 -12.61 5.89
C ALA A 211 14.70 -11.13 5.51
N GLN A 212 15.89 -10.65 5.16
CA GLN A 212 16.03 -9.36 4.47
C GLN A 212 15.31 -9.38 3.10
N GLY A 213 14.90 -8.20 2.62
CA GLY A 213 14.16 -8.02 1.38
C GLY A 213 12.70 -7.63 1.62
N HIS A 214 11.95 -7.55 0.55
CA HIS A 214 10.55 -7.15 0.57
C HIS A 214 9.64 -8.33 0.90
N TRP A 215 8.85 -8.20 1.97
CA TRP A 215 7.91 -9.23 2.41
C TRP A 215 6.51 -8.66 2.60
N ALA A 216 5.51 -9.42 2.19
CA ALA A 216 4.14 -9.19 2.62
C ALA A 216 3.67 -10.30 3.55
N ALA A 217 2.78 -9.97 4.48
CA ALA A 217 2.13 -10.93 5.35
C ALA A 217 0.61 -10.73 5.35
N ALA A 218 -0.11 -11.82 5.11
CA ALA A 218 -1.53 -11.91 5.46
C ALA A 218 -1.63 -12.53 6.85
N ILE A 219 -2.26 -11.82 7.79
CA ILE A 219 -2.54 -12.30 9.14
C ILE A 219 -4.06 -12.34 9.27
N VAL A 220 -4.63 -13.53 9.39
CA VAL A 220 -6.08 -13.74 9.42
C VAL A 220 -6.48 -14.56 10.63
N LYS A 221 -7.65 -14.26 11.20
CA LYS A 221 -8.17 -15.01 12.34
C LYS A 221 -8.45 -16.45 11.94
N ALA A 222 -7.95 -17.40 12.73
CA ALA A 222 -8.14 -18.82 12.45
C ALA A 222 -9.62 -19.22 12.61
N GLY A 223 -10.14 -19.97 11.63
CA GLY A 223 -11.50 -20.51 11.66
C GLY A 223 -12.58 -19.59 11.07
N GLU A 224 -12.21 -18.47 10.43
CA GLU A 224 -13.12 -17.66 9.62
C GLU A 224 -12.99 -17.93 8.12
#